data_7fcb3c5c53d1b5c16e49118e290e8252
#
_entry.id   7fcb3c5c53d1b5c16e49118e290e8252
#
_cell.length_a   1.000
_cell.length_b   1.000
_cell.length_c   1.000
_cell.angle_alpha   90.00
_cell.angle_beta   90.00
_cell.angle_gamma   90.00
#
_symmetry.space_group_name_H-M   'P 1'
#
loop_
_entity.id
_entity.type
_entity.pdbx_description
1 polymer ?
#
loop_
_entity_poly.entity_id
_entity_poly.type
_entity_poly.pdbx_seq_one_letter_code
_entity_poly.pdbx_strand_id
1 'polypeptide(L)'
;HSVRLTTNGPYPVLMAQLVKLSIVSKAYTENVGNAELNLKPMGSGPYKFVEWRKGVKVVLERNDTYWRGMPPFASVEFAAVPDAATRLADLRTGKADLIVGLNPDDALQLDGISNVEVRSSPTERVGYFMMNTQAGPLADKRVRQAVSHAIDRQLIIDALLGGYSEVTNQLLTPAHFGYIEGLE
;
A
#
# COMPACT_ATOMS: atom_id res chain seq x y z
N HIS A 1 -20.92 -24.07 2.54
CA HIS A 1 -19.83 -24.07 3.50
C HIS A 1 -19.76 -22.69 4.16
N SER A 2 -19.54 -22.66 5.49
CA SER A 2 -19.47 -21.42 6.27
C SER A 2 -18.28 -21.47 7.22
N VAL A 3 -17.72 -20.29 7.54
CA VAL A 3 -16.71 -20.11 8.58
C VAL A 3 -17.30 -19.25 9.68
N ARG A 4 -17.15 -19.68 10.94
CA ARG A 4 -17.55 -18.90 12.11
C ARG A 4 -16.31 -18.37 12.80
N LEU A 5 -16.27 -17.07 13.03
CA LEU A 5 -15.26 -16.38 13.81
C LEU A 5 -15.87 -15.96 15.14
N THR A 6 -15.25 -16.32 16.24
CA THR A 6 -15.70 -15.96 17.60
C THR A 6 -14.62 -15.11 18.26
N THR A 7 -15.00 -13.95 18.75
CA THR A 7 -14.11 -13.03 19.48
C THR A 7 -14.42 -13.07 20.96
N ASN A 8 -13.45 -12.78 21.81
CA ASN A 8 -13.61 -12.78 23.28
C ASN A 8 -14.38 -11.56 23.81
N GLY A 9 -14.79 -10.65 22.91
CA GLY A 9 -15.54 -9.44 23.20
C GLY A 9 -15.81 -8.65 21.92
N PRO A 10 -16.44 -7.48 22.01
CA PRO A 10 -16.65 -6.61 20.85
C PRO A 10 -15.33 -6.29 20.15
N TYR A 11 -15.26 -6.54 18.84
CA TYR A 11 -14.06 -6.26 18.03
C TYR A 11 -14.48 -5.58 16.71
N PRO A 12 -14.75 -4.26 16.74
CA PRO A 12 -15.33 -3.51 15.61
C PRO A 12 -14.48 -3.57 14.33
N VAL A 13 -13.16 -3.70 14.46
CA VAL A 13 -12.22 -3.72 13.33
C VAL A 13 -12.01 -5.11 12.72
N LEU A 14 -12.75 -6.14 13.18
CA LEU A 14 -12.56 -7.51 12.70
C LEU A 14 -12.56 -7.62 11.18
N MET A 15 -13.58 -7.05 10.54
CA MET A 15 -13.72 -7.15 9.08
C MET A 15 -12.53 -6.50 8.33
N ALA A 16 -12.04 -5.35 8.81
CA ALA A 16 -10.87 -4.70 8.25
C ALA A 16 -9.57 -5.52 8.47
N GLN A 17 -9.48 -6.26 9.57
CA GLN A 17 -8.31 -7.11 9.83
C GLN A 17 -8.33 -8.42 9.03
N LEU A 18 -9.50 -8.91 8.61
CA LEU A 18 -9.59 -10.16 7.84
C LEU A 18 -8.89 -10.07 6.48
N VAL A 19 -8.72 -8.89 5.90
CA VAL A 19 -7.96 -8.71 4.65
C VAL A 19 -6.48 -9.12 4.78
N LYS A 20 -5.95 -9.18 6.00
CA LYS A 20 -4.58 -9.62 6.31
C LYS A 20 -4.44 -11.13 6.46
N LEU A 21 -5.56 -11.87 6.47
CA LEU A 21 -5.58 -13.32 6.61
C LEU A 21 -5.70 -13.98 5.24
N SER A 22 -4.59 -14.44 4.70
CA SER A 22 -4.59 -15.20 3.46
C SER A 22 -5.18 -16.59 3.67
N ILE A 23 -6.05 -17.01 2.75
CA ILE A 23 -6.60 -18.37 2.73
C ILE A 23 -5.63 -19.27 1.96
N VAL A 24 -5.10 -20.27 2.64
CA VAL A 24 -4.14 -21.22 2.10
C VAL A 24 -4.72 -22.64 2.07
N SER A 25 -4.14 -23.53 1.26
CA SER A 25 -4.54 -24.93 1.20
C SER A 25 -4.08 -25.67 2.48
N LYS A 26 -5.04 -26.19 3.26
CA LYS A 26 -4.74 -26.98 4.45
C LYS A 26 -3.86 -28.18 4.13
N ALA A 27 -4.26 -29.01 3.16
CA ALA A 27 -3.53 -30.21 2.79
C ALA A 27 -2.10 -29.91 2.33
N TYR A 28 -1.92 -28.83 1.56
CA TYR A 28 -0.58 -28.41 1.13
C TYR A 28 0.25 -27.94 2.33
N THR A 29 -0.30 -27.09 3.19
CA THR A 29 0.40 -26.55 4.36
C THR A 29 0.84 -27.65 5.32
N GLU A 30 -0.01 -28.64 5.58
CA GLU A 30 0.29 -29.78 6.44
C GLU A 30 1.38 -30.68 5.84
N ASN A 31 1.44 -30.81 4.50
CA ASN A 31 2.43 -31.62 3.81
C ASN A 31 3.82 -30.95 3.75
N VAL A 32 3.88 -29.63 3.45
CA VAL A 32 5.17 -28.95 3.22
C VAL A 32 5.68 -28.16 4.42
N GLY A 33 4.80 -27.81 5.35
CA GLY A 33 5.12 -26.96 6.50
C GLY A 33 5.25 -25.48 6.16
N ASN A 34 5.33 -24.64 7.21
CA ASN A 34 5.31 -23.18 7.07
C ASN A 34 6.52 -22.62 6.31
N ALA A 35 7.69 -23.24 6.43
CA ALA A 35 8.90 -22.75 5.77
C ALA A 35 8.78 -22.82 4.24
N GLU A 36 8.35 -23.97 3.73
CA GLU A 36 8.16 -24.15 2.28
C GLU A 36 6.94 -23.37 1.77
N LEU A 37 5.85 -23.29 2.56
CA LEU A 37 4.68 -22.47 2.22
C LEU A 37 5.05 -21.00 2.01
N ASN A 38 5.99 -20.46 2.78
CA ASN A 38 6.46 -19.08 2.64
C ASN A 38 7.30 -18.87 1.36
N LEU A 39 7.90 -19.92 0.83
CA LEU A 39 8.69 -19.86 -0.40
C LEU A 39 7.84 -20.17 -1.64
N LYS A 40 6.87 -21.07 -1.51
CA LYS A 40 5.98 -21.51 -2.57
C LYS A 40 4.53 -21.51 -2.08
N PRO A 41 3.88 -20.35 -1.99
CA PRO A 41 2.53 -20.25 -1.47
C PRO A 41 1.50 -20.92 -2.38
N MET A 42 0.51 -21.56 -1.77
CA MET A 42 -0.68 -22.09 -2.47
C MET A 42 -1.94 -21.55 -1.81
N GLY A 43 -2.63 -20.69 -2.52
CA GLY A 43 -3.88 -20.05 -2.08
C GLY A 43 -5.04 -20.27 -3.03
N SER A 44 -6.12 -19.52 -2.83
CA SER A 44 -7.35 -19.56 -3.63
C SER A 44 -7.52 -18.31 -4.53
N GLY A 45 -6.44 -17.60 -4.78
CA GLY A 45 -6.42 -16.34 -5.53
C GLY A 45 -6.58 -16.49 -7.06
N PRO A 46 -6.67 -15.34 -7.77
CA PRO A 46 -6.81 -15.31 -9.22
C PRO A 46 -5.55 -15.75 -9.97
N TYR A 47 -4.41 -15.73 -9.31
CA TYR A 47 -3.13 -16.15 -9.88
C TYR A 47 -2.46 -17.18 -8.99
N LYS A 48 -1.72 -18.11 -9.61
CA LYS A 48 -0.91 -19.17 -8.96
C LYS A 48 0.54 -18.76 -8.97
N PHE A 49 1.25 -19.12 -7.91
CA PHE A 49 2.69 -18.89 -7.78
C PHE A 49 3.47 -19.78 -8.75
N VAL A 50 4.44 -19.19 -9.45
CA VAL A 50 5.37 -19.90 -10.34
C VAL A 50 6.79 -19.80 -9.81
N GLU A 51 7.30 -18.59 -9.59
CA GLU A 51 8.69 -18.37 -9.23
C GLU A 51 8.84 -17.16 -8.31
N TRP A 52 9.77 -17.23 -7.36
CA TRP A 52 10.29 -16.09 -6.63
C TRP A 52 11.82 -16.09 -6.70
N ARG A 53 12.38 -15.13 -7.44
CA ARG A 53 13.78 -14.78 -7.37
C ARG A 53 13.98 -13.62 -6.41
N LYS A 54 14.46 -13.93 -5.20
CA LYS A 54 14.59 -12.95 -4.11
C LYS A 54 15.39 -11.71 -4.54
N GLY A 55 14.81 -10.52 -4.34
CA GLY A 55 15.40 -9.25 -4.75
C GLY A 55 15.35 -8.96 -6.25
N VAL A 56 14.78 -9.85 -7.07
CA VAL A 56 14.68 -9.70 -8.52
C VAL A 56 13.23 -9.64 -8.97
N LYS A 57 12.47 -10.72 -8.78
CA LYS A 57 11.08 -10.77 -9.23
C LYS A 57 10.25 -11.87 -8.59
N VAL A 58 8.93 -11.71 -8.66
CA VAL A 58 7.92 -12.75 -8.46
C VAL A 58 7.16 -12.95 -9.76
N VAL A 59 6.97 -14.20 -10.16
CA VAL A 59 6.17 -14.57 -11.34
C VAL A 59 4.95 -15.37 -10.91
N LEU A 60 3.82 -14.99 -11.44
CA LEU A 60 2.53 -15.63 -11.23
C LEU A 60 1.92 -16.03 -12.56
N GLU A 61 1.22 -17.16 -12.62
CA GLU A 61 0.40 -17.58 -13.75
C GLU A 61 -1.08 -17.51 -13.43
N ARG A 62 -1.91 -17.38 -14.44
CA ARG A 62 -3.35 -17.29 -14.29
C ARG A 62 -3.94 -18.58 -13.70
N ASN A 63 -4.89 -18.42 -12.79
CA ASN A 63 -5.73 -19.50 -12.30
C ASN A 63 -7.02 -19.56 -13.14
N ASP A 64 -7.04 -20.39 -14.19
CA ASP A 64 -8.17 -20.52 -15.10
C ASP A 64 -9.45 -21.01 -14.41
N THR A 65 -9.32 -21.61 -13.21
CA THR A 65 -10.46 -22.10 -12.41
C THR A 65 -10.80 -21.17 -11.25
N TYR A 66 -10.37 -19.89 -11.32
CA TYR A 66 -10.67 -18.94 -10.25
C TYR A 66 -12.18 -18.72 -10.10
N TRP A 67 -12.67 -18.80 -8.89
CA TRP A 67 -14.09 -18.81 -8.56
C TRP A 67 -14.87 -17.52 -8.88
N ARG A 68 -14.20 -16.40 -9.13
CA ARG A 68 -14.79 -15.14 -9.60
C ARG A 68 -14.67 -14.93 -11.11
N GLY A 69 -14.27 -15.95 -11.85
CA GLY A 69 -14.04 -15.87 -13.29
C GLY A 69 -12.56 -15.77 -13.66
N MET A 70 -12.28 -16.08 -14.90
CA MET A 70 -10.91 -16.13 -15.42
C MET A 70 -10.28 -14.74 -15.45
N PRO A 71 -9.08 -14.56 -14.83
CA PRO A 71 -8.37 -13.30 -14.90
C PRO A 71 -7.94 -12.93 -16.33
N PRO A 72 -7.83 -11.63 -16.66
CA PRO A 72 -7.57 -11.20 -18.04
C PRO A 72 -6.14 -11.49 -18.52
N PHE A 73 -5.14 -11.41 -17.64
CA PHE A 73 -3.73 -11.62 -18.01
C PHE A 73 -3.33 -13.08 -17.80
N ALA A 74 -2.61 -13.66 -18.75
CA ALA A 74 -2.10 -15.03 -18.64
C ALA A 74 -1.02 -15.19 -17.58
N SER A 75 -0.22 -14.16 -17.38
CA SER A 75 0.81 -14.09 -16.34
C SER A 75 0.96 -12.68 -15.81
N VAL A 76 1.51 -12.57 -14.60
CA VAL A 76 1.87 -11.30 -13.96
C VAL A 76 3.28 -11.45 -13.39
N GLU A 77 4.14 -10.48 -13.68
CA GLU A 77 5.48 -10.42 -13.12
C GLU A 77 5.61 -9.15 -12.25
N PHE A 78 6.02 -9.31 -11.01
CA PHE A 78 6.38 -8.21 -10.10
C PHE A 78 7.90 -8.10 -10.06
N ALA A 79 8.46 -7.15 -10.81
CA ALA A 79 9.90 -6.90 -10.83
C ALA A 79 10.32 -5.94 -9.70
N ALA A 80 11.39 -6.27 -8.99
CA ALA A 80 12.00 -5.41 -7.99
C ALA A 80 12.97 -4.43 -8.69
N VAL A 81 12.52 -3.21 -8.92
CA VAL A 81 13.33 -2.14 -9.52
C VAL A 81 13.42 -0.98 -8.52
N PRO A 82 14.45 -0.94 -7.63
CA PRO A 82 14.54 0.05 -6.57
C PRO A 82 14.71 1.48 -7.08
N ASP A 83 15.46 1.67 -8.16
CA ASP A 83 15.75 2.98 -8.74
C ASP A 83 14.54 3.55 -9.49
N ALA A 84 14.11 4.77 -9.12
CA ALA A 84 12.92 5.42 -9.67
C ALA A 84 13.09 5.79 -11.15
N ALA A 85 14.26 6.27 -11.55
CA ALA A 85 14.52 6.67 -12.93
C ALA A 85 14.50 5.45 -13.87
N THR A 86 15.01 4.31 -13.39
CA THR A 86 14.92 3.04 -14.12
C THR A 86 13.47 2.58 -14.28
N ARG A 87 12.62 2.67 -13.24
CA ARG A 87 11.19 2.34 -13.36
C ARG A 87 10.51 3.21 -14.40
N LEU A 88 10.81 4.52 -14.40
CA LEU A 88 10.25 5.47 -15.35
C LEU A 88 10.66 5.14 -16.79
N ALA A 89 11.94 4.80 -17.01
CA ALA A 89 12.45 4.36 -18.30
C ALA A 89 11.82 3.05 -18.77
N ASP A 90 11.66 2.08 -17.86
CA ASP A 90 11.02 0.79 -18.16
C ASP A 90 9.55 0.97 -18.62
N LEU A 91 8.79 1.89 -17.99
CA LEU A 91 7.45 2.23 -18.43
C LEU A 91 7.43 2.88 -19.82
N ARG A 92 8.30 3.89 -20.03
CA ARG A 92 8.39 4.62 -21.31
C ARG A 92 8.78 3.74 -22.49
N THR A 93 9.58 2.72 -22.24
CA THR A 93 10.03 1.77 -23.27
C THR A 93 9.10 0.57 -23.46
N GLY A 94 8.02 0.49 -22.66
CA GLY A 94 7.08 -0.66 -22.69
C GLY A 94 7.67 -1.93 -22.08
N LYS A 95 8.78 -1.84 -21.35
CA LYS A 95 9.33 -2.97 -20.59
C LYS A 95 8.54 -3.25 -19.32
N ALA A 96 7.90 -2.23 -18.76
CA ALA A 96 6.92 -2.35 -17.68
C ALA A 96 5.57 -1.79 -18.15
N ASP A 97 4.50 -2.51 -17.84
CA ASP A 97 3.12 -2.08 -18.12
C ASP A 97 2.56 -1.19 -17.01
N LEU A 98 3.09 -1.32 -15.79
CA LEU A 98 2.68 -0.56 -14.62
C LEU A 98 3.87 -0.34 -13.69
N ILE A 99 4.01 0.88 -13.19
CA ILE A 99 4.97 1.21 -12.13
C ILE A 99 4.25 1.85 -10.95
N VAL A 100 4.81 1.71 -9.76
CA VAL A 100 4.28 2.30 -8.52
C VAL A 100 5.35 3.12 -7.81
N GLY A 101 4.89 4.01 -6.91
CA GLY A 101 5.79 4.82 -6.11
C GLY A 101 6.45 5.94 -6.91
N LEU A 102 5.67 6.62 -7.75
CA LEU A 102 6.07 7.86 -8.40
C LEU A 102 6.18 8.97 -7.35
N ASN A 103 7.20 9.80 -7.50
CA ASN A 103 7.21 11.11 -6.87
C ASN A 103 6.45 12.12 -7.75
N PRO A 104 6.10 13.32 -7.24
CA PRO A 104 5.36 14.32 -8.00
C PRO A 104 6.02 14.73 -9.30
N ASP A 105 7.33 14.92 -9.31
CA ASP A 105 8.09 15.31 -10.51
C ASP A 105 8.07 14.24 -11.60
N ASP A 106 8.16 12.96 -11.20
CA ASP A 106 8.02 11.83 -12.13
C ASP A 106 6.61 11.75 -12.70
N ALA A 107 5.58 12.02 -11.88
CA ALA A 107 4.20 12.07 -12.34
C ALA A 107 4.00 13.15 -13.40
N LEU A 108 4.52 14.36 -13.16
CA LEU A 108 4.49 15.47 -14.13
C LEU A 108 5.23 15.13 -15.44
N GLN A 109 6.35 14.40 -15.37
CA GLN A 109 7.08 13.94 -16.56
C GLN A 109 6.32 12.92 -17.40
N LEU A 110 5.36 12.21 -16.81
CA LEU A 110 4.51 11.24 -17.50
C LEU A 110 3.24 11.88 -18.06
N ASP A 111 2.86 13.04 -17.53
CA ASP A 111 1.68 13.75 -17.98
C ASP A 111 1.81 14.15 -19.46
N GLY A 112 0.77 13.86 -20.24
CA GLY A 112 0.76 14.12 -21.68
C GLY A 112 1.52 13.10 -22.55
N ILE A 113 2.14 12.06 -21.99
CA ILE A 113 2.70 10.97 -22.79
C ILE A 113 1.54 10.10 -23.30
N SER A 114 1.46 9.93 -24.61
CA SER A 114 0.46 9.05 -25.21
C SER A 114 0.59 7.63 -24.68
N ASN A 115 -0.52 6.99 -24.37
CA ASN A 115 -0.63 5.63 -23.84
C ASN A 115 -0.11 5.44 -22.39
N VAL A 116 0.15 6.51 -21.65
CA VAL A 116 0.47 6.47 -20.22
C VAL A 116 -0.61 7.21 -19.45
N GLU A 117 -1.07 6.63 -18.36
CA GLU A 117 -2.02 7.23 -17.44
C GLU A 117 -1.39 7.29 -16.05
N VAL A 118 -1.39 8.47 -15.43
CA VAL A 118 -1.00 8.65 -14.03
C VAL A 118 -2.24 8.60 -13.16
N ARG A 119 -2.27 7.69 -12.20
CA ARG A 119 -3.36 7.56 -11.23
C ARG A 119 -2.86 7.81 -9.82
N SER A 120 -3.53 8.72 -9.10
CA SER A 120 -3.36 8.92 -7.68
C SER A 120 -4.53 8.32 -6.92
N SER A 121 -4.26 7.72 -5.77
CA SER A 121 -5.28 7.19 -4.89
C SER A 121 -4.98 7.56 -3.45
N PRO A 122 -5.99 7.94 -2.64
CA PRO A 122 -5.83 8.16 -1.22
C PRO A 122 -5.25 6.92 -0.53
N THR A 123 -4.33 7.15 0.39
CA THR A 123 -3.69 6.08 1.17
C THR A 123 -3.90 6.30 2.66
N GLU A 124 -3.60 5.28 3.45
CA GLU A 124 -3.58 5.37 4.91
C GLU A 124 -2.29 6.02 5.47
N ARG A 125 -1.44 6.60 4.61
CA ARG A 125 -0.18 7.20 5.04
C ARG A 125 -0.40 8.63 5.52
N VAL A 126 0.11 8.92 6.74
CA VAL A 126 0.13 10.26 7.33
C VAL A 126 1.57 10.63 7.64
N GLY A 127 2.04 11.77 7.12
CA GLY A 127 3.28 12.39 7.54
C GLY A 127 3.04 13.24 8.79
N TYR A 128 3.84 13.03 9.84
CA TYR A 128 3.69 13.79 11.08
C TYR A 128 5.03 13.97 11.80
N PHE A 129 5.13 15.00 12.64
CA PHE A 129 6.24 15.20 13.54
C PHE A 129 5.91 14.60 14.91
N MET A 130 6.73 13.65 15.37
CA MET A 130 6.61 13.11 16.71
C MET A 130 7.40 14.00 17.68
N MET A 131 6.73 14.57 18.66
CA MET A 131 7.31 15.46 19.64
C MET A 131 7.50 14.74 20.98
N ASN A 132 8.71 14.81 21.56
CA ASN A 132 8.94 14.28 22.90
C ASN A 132 8.25 15.20 23.93
N THR A 133 7.19 14.70 24.56
CA THR A 133 6.39 15.43 25.53
C THR A 133 6.82 15.18 26.98
N GLN A 134 7.82 14.33 27.23
CA GLN A 134 8.22 13.91 28.56
C GLN A 134 9.23 14.85 29.19
N ALA A 135 10.02 15.58 28.40
CA ALA A 135 11.08 16.47 28.91
C ALA A 135 11.37 17.60 27.90
N GLY A 136 12.05 18.63 28.42
CA GLY A 136 12.50 19.78 27.64
C GLY A 136 11.37 20.73 27.23
N PRO A 137 11.63 21.69 26.33
CA PRO A 137 10.65 22.71 25.94
C PRO A 137 9.34 22.14 25.38
N LEU A 138 9.39 21.00 24.72
CA LEU A 138 8.23 20.34 24.13
C LEU A 138 7.30 19.66 25.15
N ALA A 139 7.66 19.61 26.44
CA ALA A 139 6.76 19.21 27.51
C ALA A 139 5.61 20.23 27.68
N ASP A 140 5.86 21.52 27.41
CA ASP A 140 4.82 22.55 27.44
C ASP A 140 3.96 22.47 26.17
N LYS A 141 2.64 22.32 26.38
CA LYS A 141 1.65 22.30 25.28
C LYS A 141 1.71 23.52 24.37
N ARG A 142 1.96 24.71 24.95
CA ARG A 142 2.04 25.99 24.21
C ARG A 142 3.18 25.98 23.20
N VAL A 143 4.32 25.39 23.57
CA VAL A 143 5.47 25.24 22.68
C VAL A 143 5.13 24.32 21.51
N ARG A 144 4.47 23.19 21.78
CA ARG A 144 4.02 22.28 20.70
C ARG A 144 3.02 22.95 19.75
N GLN A 145 2.09 23.74 20.29
CA GLN A 145 1.17 24.52 19.48
C GLN A 145 1.90 25.55 18.62
N ALA A 146 2.88 26.27 19.20
CA ALA A 146 3.69 27.23 18.46
C ALA A 146 4.44 26.58 17.30
N VAL A 147 5.04 25.41 17.53
CA VAL A 147 5.70 24.62 16.46
C VAL A 147 4.70 24.22 15.37
N SER A 148 3.50 23.77 15.75
CA SER A 148 2.47 23.39 14.80
C SER A 148 1.99 24.57 13.93
N HIS A 149 1.85 25.76 14.54
CA HIS A 149 1.47 26.98 13.81
C HIS A 149 2.60 27.57 12.95
N ALA A 150 3.86 27.30 13.29
CA ALA A 150 5.01 27.77 12.53
C ALA A 150 5.23 26.99 11.21
N ILE A 151 4.58 25.85 11.05
CA ILE A 151 4.73 25.00 9.85
C ILE A 151 3.55 25.24 8.92
N ASP A 152 3.83 25.83 7.76
CA ASP A 152 2.85 25.94 6.69
C ASP A 152 2.74 24.59 5.95
N ARG A 153 1.75 23.79 6.37
CA ARG A 153 1.53 22.45 5.83
C ARG A 153 1.04 22.50 4.39
N GLN A 154 0.24 23.51 4.03
CA GLN A 154 -0.24 23.66 2.67
C GLN A 154 0.90 24.01 1.71
N LEU A 155 1.79 24.91 2.10
CA LEU A 155 2.96 25.24 1.31
C LEU A 155 3.86 24.01 1.05
N ILE A 156 4.02 23.12 2.04
CA ILE A 156 4.75 21.86 1.86
C ILE A 156 4.07 20.98 0.80
N ILE A 157 2.75 20.86 0.85
CA ILE A 157 1.99 20.06 -0.12
C ILE A 157 2.14 20.65 -1.53
N ASP A 158 1.97 21.95 -1.67
CA ASP A 158 2.00 22.61 -2.97
C ASP A 158 3.42 22.60 -3.57
N ALA A 159 4.43 22.90 -2.76
CA ALA A 159 5.80 23.05 -3.25
C ALA A 159 6.56 21.74 -3.40
N LEU A 160 6.29 20.72 -2.57
CA LEU A 160 7.07 19.48 -2.53
C LEU A 160 6.28 18.24 -2.94
N LEU A 161 4.96 18.27 -2.79
CA LEU A 161 4.12 17.10 -3.04
C LEU A 161 3.20 17.27 -4.26
N GLY A 162 3.35 18.36 -5.02
CA GLY A 162 2.62 18.59 -6.26
C GLY A 162 1.10 18.52 -6.14
N GLY A 163 0.56 18.78 -4.93
CA GLY A 163 -0.88 18.66 -4.66
C GLY A 163 -1.39 17.22 -4.45
N TYR A 164 -0.51 16.20 -4.47
CA TYR A 164 -0.90 14.80 -4.27
C TYR A 164 -1.12 14.40 -2.81
N SER A 165 -1.31 15.36 -1.93
CA SER A 165 -1.57 15.14 -0.49
C SER A 165 -2.56 16.15 0.03
N GLU A 166 -3.12 15.88 1.22
CA GLU A 166 -4.07 16.76 1.88
C GLU A 166 -3.61 17.03 3.31
N VAL A 167 -3.91 18.24 3.83
CA VAL A 167 -3.67 18.55 5.24
C VAL A 167 -4.65 17.75 6.10
N THR A 168 -4.14 17.11 7.14
CA THR A 168 -4.96 16.44 8.15
C THR A 168 -4.61 16.93 9.55
N ASN A 169 -5.61 16.99 10.44
CA ASN A 169 -5.48 17.33 11.85
C ASN A 169 -5.51 16.09 12.75
N GLN A 170 -5.54 14.90 12.18
CA GLN A 170 -5.57 13.63 12.91
C GLN A 170 -4.64 12.59 12.25
N LEU A 171 -4.31 11.53 12.99
CA LEU A 171 -3.47 10.43 12.49
C LEU A 171 -4.23 9.45 11.58
N LEU A 172 -5.52 9.65 11.38
CA LEU A 172 -6.34 8.84 10.49
C LEU A 172 -6.67 9.64 9.24
N THR A 173 -6.67 8.99 8.09
CA THR A 173 -7.14 9.54 6.82
C THR A 173 -8.56 9.06 6.54
N PRO A 174 -9.30 9.62 5.58
CA PRO A 174 -10.61 9.12 5.18
C PRO A 174 -10.63 7.64 4.78
N ALA A 175 -9.48 7.05 4.43
CA ALA A 175 -9.35 5.63 4.13
C ALA A 175 -9.33 4.73 5.38
N HIS A 176 -9.12 5.30 6.56
CA HIS A 176 -9.06 4.52 7.81
C HIS A 176 -10.45 4.30 8.41
N PHE A 177 -10.65 3.11 8.97
CA PHE A 177 -11.76 2.89 9.91
C PHE A 177 -11.55 3.74 11.18
N GLY A 178 -12.56 4.54 11.53
CA GLY A 178 -12.51 5.42 12.69
C GLY A 178 -12.05 6.86 12.38
N TYR A 179 -11.88 7.21 11.10
CA TYR A 179 -11.73 8.61 10.70
C TYR A 179 -12.95 9.43 11.12
N ILE A 180 -12.71 10.61 11.62
CA ILE A 180 -13.75 11.57 12.03
C ILE A 180 -13.67 12.79 11.11
N GLU A 181 -14.71 12.97 10.29
CA GLU A 181 -14.80 14.12 9.41
C GLU A 181 -14.95 15.43 10.22
N GLY A 182 -14.25 16.48 9.78
CA GLY A 182 -14.34 17.80 10.40
C GLY A 182 -13.63 17.94 11.76
N LEU A 183 -12.75 17.02 12.13
CA LEU A 183 -11.92 17.18 13.34
C LEU A 183 -10.87 18.25 13.11
N GLU A 184 -10.98 19.38 13.85
CA GLU A 184 -10.06 20.52 13.85
C GLU A 184 -9.02 20.46 14.99
#